data_6980619ae6e02a0a46156440c54a1c2f
#
_entry.id   6980619ae6e02a0a46156440c54a1c2f
#
_cell.length_a   1.000
_cell.length_b   1.000
_cell.length_c   1.000
_cell.angle_alpha   90.00
_cell.angle_beta   90.00
_cell.angle_gamma   90.00
#
_symmetry.space_group_name_H-M   'P 1'
#
loop_
_entity.id
_entity.type
_entity.pdbx_description
1 polymer ?
#
loop_
_entity_poly.entity_id
_entity_poly.type
_entity_poly.pdbx_seq_one_letter_code
_entity_poly.pdbx_strand_id
1 'polypeptide(L)'
;MNGRSWPRIYTKETGVEVKVQTAASGTYEQTLKSEIAKSEAPTLFQVNGPVGYQNWKSYTDDMTDTEPYKQLINKDVALKDGSKVVGVPYAMETYGLIYNKDLLAKYIATDGAKIKDVKDIDNFDTLKAVADDIQAKKDQLGVKGAFTSAGFDSSSDWRFKTHLANLPLYYEFKDDNITKQPATVKGTYLPEYKNIFDLYLKDSTTEPTQLSSKTGDDATSEFSLGEAVFYQNGTWAWTDLQKNGMKAESIGMLPIYTGVKGEENQGLATGSENYWCINSKASDADKKATKDFLKWVVTSKTGIESLSSAMGFTTPFKSFSDVKSDNPLVQAAVEDQNSDKTAVSWNFTMMPSEEWKNQLGSALLEYAQGTGDWDAVKTAFVDGWKTEYDASH
;
A
#
# COMPACT_ATOMS: atom_id res chain seq x y z
N MET A 1 -2.39 17.11 14.15
CA MET A 1 -1.39 16.74 15.18
C MET A 1 -0.46 15.71 14.58
N ASN A 2 0.86 15.93 14.64
CA ASN A 2 1.80 14.94 14.09
C ASN A 2 1.77 13.66 14.95
N GLY A 3 1.89 12.49 14.34
CA GLY A 3 1.95 11.19 15.06
C GLY A 3 3.02 11.09 16.16
N ARG A 4 3.82 12.15 16.36
CA ARG A 4 4.77 12.31 17.47
C ARG A 4 4.17 12.97 18.73
N SER A 5 2.92 13.45 18.70
CA SER A 5 2.32 14.17 19.83
C SER A 5 1.53 13.26 20.78
N TRP A 6 0.91 12.22 20.30
CA TRP A 6 0.07 11.33 21.11
C TRP A 6 0.83 10.49 22.15
N PRO A 7 2.09 10.00 21.92
CA PRO A 7 2.88 9.39 23.01
C PRO A 7 3.12 10.36 24.16
N ARG A 8 3.39 11.64 23.86
CA ARG A 8 3.59 12.66 24.90
C ARG A 8 2.29 12.94 25.70
N ILE A 9 1.14 12.90 25.05
CA ILE A 9 -0.15 13.06 25.72
C ILE A 9 -0.38 11.89 26.65
N TYR A 10 -0.17 10.66 26.20
CA TYR A 10 -0.26 9.46 27.04
C TYR A 10 0.64 9.55 28.27
N THR A 11 1.91 9.93 28.07
CA THR A 11 2.86 10.13 29.18
C THR A 11 2.35 11.17 30.18
N LYS A 12 1.79 12.29 29.70
CA LYS A 12 1.22 13.32 30.57
C LYS A 12 0.02 12.83 31.36
N GLU A 13 -0.83 12.00 30.77
CA GLU A 13 -2.05 11.47 31.40
C GLU A 13 -1.75 10.35 32.40
N THR A 14 -0.76 9.51 32.13
CA THR A 14 -0.53 8.26 32.87
C THR A 14 0.76 8.23 33.67
N GLY A 15 1.71 9.12 33.38
CA GLY A 15 3.06 9.08 33.93
C GLY A 15 3.97 8.02 33.29
N VAL A 16 3.45 7.20 32.35
CA VAL A 16 4.23 6.18 31.66
C VAL A 16 4.88 6.78 30.42
N GLU A 17 6.20 6.70 30.33
CA GLU A 17 6.94 7.20 29.18
C GLU A 17 6.79 6.28 27.96
N VAL A 18 6.47 6.85 26.81
CA VAL A 18 6.46 6.16 25.53
C VAL A 18 7.53 6.74 24.63
N LYS A 19 8.58 5.95 24.36
CA LYS A 19 9.68 6.29 23.45
C LYS A 19 9.35 5.73 22.05
N VAL A 20 9.28 6.61 21.06
CA VAL A 20 9.07 6.21 19.65
C VAL A 20 10.41 6.19 18.93
N GLN A 21 10.75 5.05 18.37
CA GLN A 21 11.88 4.88 17.47
C GLN A 21 11.37 4.71 16.04
N THR A 22 12.04 5.34 15.09
CA THR A 22 11.72 5.27 13.67
C THR A 22 12.92 4.76 12.89
N ALA A 23 12.66 4.08 11.78
CA ALA A 23 13.67 3.69 10.81
C ALA A 23 13.57 4.55 9.55
N ALA A 24 14.68 4.71 8.84
CA ALA A 24 14.64 5.29 7.50
C ALA A 24 13.84 4.39 6.55
N SER A 25 13.25 4.98 5.52
CA SER A 25 12.51 4.24 4.50
C SER A 25 13.38 3.13 3.90
N GLY A 26 12.81 1.92 3.78
CA GLY A 26 13.51 0.75 3.25
C GLY A 26 14.49 0.07 4.22
N THR A 27 14.66 0.58 5.45
CA THR A 27 15.63 0.01 6.42
C THR A 27 15.01 -0.56 7.69
N TYR A 28 13.68 -0.66 7.74
CA TYR A 28 12.96 -1.05 8.96
C TYR A 28 13.40 -2.41 9.53
N GLU A 29 13.45 -3.45 8.71
CA GLU A 29 13.83 -4.81 9.14
C GLU A 29 15.25 -4.85 9.73
N GLN A 30 16.22 -4.18 9.10
CA GLN A 30 17.60 -4.12 9.58
C GLN A 30 17.69 -3.34 10.89
N THR A 31 16.96 -2.23 10.98
CA THR A 31 16.91 -1.40 12.19
C THR A 31 16.28 -2.18 13.34
N LEU A 32 15.13 -2.82 13.12
CA LEU A 32 14.47 -3.64 14.14
C LEU A 32 15.37 -4.78 14.61
N LYS A 33 16.05 -5.46 13.69
CA LYS A 33 16.99 -6.54 14.02
C LYS A 33 18.12 -6.09 14.94
N SER A 34 18.61 -4.87 14.72
CA SER A 34 19.62 -4.26 15.58
C SER A 34 19.06 -3.84 16.95
N GLU A 35 17.85 -3.28 16.98
CA GLU A 35 17.25 -2.75 18.22
C GLU A 35 16.70 -3.84 19.14
N ILE A 36 16.10 -4.90 18.59
CA ILE A 36 15.42 -5.94 19.39
C ILE A 36 16.40 -6.80 20.20
N ALA A 37 17.67 -6.79 19.83
CA ALA A 37 18.74 -7.51 20.54
C ALA A 37 19.35 -6.69 21.70
N LYS A 38 18.97 -5.43 21.87
CA LYS A 38 19.51 -4.55 22.91
C LYS A 38 18.82 -4.79 24.26
N SER A 39 19.43 -4.29 25.33
CA SER A 39 18.85 -4.33 26.68
C SER A 39 17.57 -3.51 26.81
N GLU A 40 17.46 -2.42 26.04
CA GLU A 40 16.25 -1.58 25.94
C GLU A 40 15.54 -1.83 24.60
N ALA A 41 15.25 -3.11 24.32
CA ALA A 41 14.57 -3.50 23.10
C ALA A 41 13.16 -2.91 23.02
N PRO A 42 12.62 -2.66 21.81
CA PRO A 42 11.23 -2.25 21.65
C PRO A 42 10.26 -3.25 22.29
N THR A 43 9.31 -2.77 23.08
CA THR A 43 8.25 -3.59 23.69
C THR A 43 7.09 -3.80 22.74
N LEU A 44 6.89 -2.88 21.81
CA LEU A 44 5.92 -2.89 20.72
C LEU A 44 6.67 -2.68 19.40
N PHE A 45 6.42 -3.52 18.42
CA PHE A 45 6.99 -3.41 17.09
C PHE A 45 6.01 -3.82 16.02
N GLN A 46 6.32 -3.53 14.78
CA GLN A 46 5.50 -3.85 13.62
C GLN A 46 6.10 -5.01 12.83
N VAL A 47 5.23 -5.86 12.27
CA VAL A 47 5.59 -6.82 11.23
C VAL A 47 4.74 -6.62 9.98
N ASN A 48 5.28 -6.98 8.83
CA ASN A 48 4.61 -6.85 7.54
C ASN A 48 4.01 -8.19 7.12
N GLY A 49 2.77 -8.43 7.54
CA GLY A 49 2.01 -9.60 7.16
C GLY A 49 2.55 -10.95 7.67
N PRO A 50 2.02 -12.06 7.13
CA PRO A 50 2.37 -13.41 7.57
C PRO A 50 3.85 -13.75 7.35
N VAL A 51 4.45 -13.33 6.25
CA VAL A 51 5.86 -13.59 5.94
C VAL A 51 6.77 -12.77 6.86
N GLY A 52 6.46 -11.48 7.05
CA GLY A 52 7.17 -10.66 8.03
C GLY A 52 7.12 -11.25 9.44
N TYR A 53 5.96 -11.78 9.85
CA TYR A 53 5.82 -12.48 11.13
C TYR A 53 6.81 -13.67 11.28
N GLN A 54 7.05 -14.46 10.23
CA GLN A 54 7.96 -15.61 10.33
C GLN A 54 9.37 -15.20 10.77
N ASN A 55 9.85 -14.02 10.33
CA ASN A 55 11.16 -13.49 10.73
C ASN A 55 11.21 -13.11 12.21
N TRP A 56 10.07 -12.84 12.82
CA TRP A 56 9.95 -12.33 14.20
C TRP A 56 9.21 -13.28 15.15
N LYS A 57 8.88 -14.48 14.69
CA LYS A 57 8.08 -15.47 15.43
C LYS A 57 8.56 -15.70 16.87
N SER A 58 9.88 -15.73 17.10
CA SER A 58 10.46 -15.96 18.43
C SER A 58 10.36 -14.76 19.37
N TYR A 59 9.95 -13.58 18.85
CA TYR A 59 9.83 -12.33 19.60
C TYR A 59 8.39 -11.88 19.81
N THR A 60 7.38 -12.63 19.33
CA THR A 60 6.00 -12.24 19.46
C THR A 60 5.32 -12.88 20.66
N ASP A 61 4.58 -12.08 21.42
CA ASP A 61 3.76 -12.52 22.56
C ASP A 61 2.31 -12.75 22.15
N ASP A 62 1.54 -13.43 22.98
CA ASP A 62 0.10 -13.62 22.77
C ASP A 62 -0.66 -12.33 23.05
N MET A 63 -1.41 -11.87 22.08
CA MET A 63 -2.23 -10.67 22.12
C MET A 63 -3.74 -10.95 22.23
N THR A 64 -4.13 -12.21 22.49
CA THR A 64 -5.54 -12.63 22.56
C THR A 64 -6.35 -11.83 23.61
N ASP A 65 -5.70 -11.45 24.71
CA ASP A 65 -6.32 -10.68 25.81
C ASP A 65 -6.26 -9.15 25.62
N THR A 66 -5.62 -8.67 24.53
CA THR A 66 -5.45 -7.22 24.30
C THR A 66 -6.71 -6.53 23.82
N GLU A 67 -6.86 -5.26 24.16
CA GLU A 67 -7.97 -4.45 23.69
C GLU A 67 -8.01 -4.30 22.17
N PRO A 68 -6.89 -4.07 21.43
CA PRO A 68 -6.93 -4.04 19.97
C PRO A 68 -7.56 -5.31 19.36
N TYR A 69 -7.20 -6.49 19.84
CA TYR A 69 -7.81 -7.71 19.34
C TYR A 69 -9.30 -7.80 19.64
N LYS A 70 -9.72 -7.41 20.86
CA LYS A 70 -11.14 -7.39 21.24
C LYS A 70 -11.96 -6.44 20.38
N GLN A 71 -11.37 -5.31 19.99
CA GLN A 71 -12.00 -4.27 19.16
C GLN A 71 -12.07 -4.63 17.66
N LEU A 72 -11.35 -5.63 17.18
CA LEU A 72 -11.43 -6.03 15.76
C LEU A 72 -12.88 -6.36 15.36
N ILE A 73 -13.35 -5.73 14.27
CA ILE A 73 -14.64 -6.02 13.64
C ILE A 73 -14.63 -7.45 13.10
N ASN A 74 -13.57 -7.82 12.39
CA ASN A 74 -13.33 -9.18 11.90
C ASN A 74 -12.06 -9.73 12.56
N LYS A 75 -12.22 -10.81 13.35
CA LYS A 75 -11.11 -11.49 14.05
C LYS A 75 -10.17 -12.25 13.12
N ASP A 76 -10.59 -12.55 11.89
CA ASP A 76 -9.80 -13.35 10.96
C ASP A 76 -8.68 -12.54 10.28
N VAL A 77 -8.72 -11.20 10.39
CA VAL A 77 -7.63 -10.34 9.90
C VAL A 77 -6.39 -10.36 10.79
N ALA A 78 -6.48 -10.88 12.03
CA ALA A 78 -5.33 -10.99 12.93
C ALA A 78 -4.37 -12.10 12.49
N LEU A 79 -3.08 -11.88 12.74
CA LEU A 79 -2.09 -12.95 12.59
C LEU A 79 -2.22 -13.94 13.75
N LYS A 80 -2.31 -15.21 13.41
CA LYS A 80 -2.47 -16.31 14.38
C LYS A 80 -1.37 -17.35 14.22
N ASP A 81 -0.90 -17.88 15.34
CA ASP A 81 -0.03 -19.07 15.41
C ASP A 81 -0.71 -20.09 16.34
N GLY A 82 -1.34 -21.09 15.78
CA GLY A 82 -2.24 -21.97 16.49
C GLY A 82 -3.42 -21.21 17.09
N SER A 83 -3.59 -21.29 18.41
CA SER A 83 -4.63 -20.56 19.14
C SER A 83 -4.24 -19.13 19.56
N LYS A 84 -2.96 -18.77 19.43
CA LYS A 84 -2.45 -17.46 19.86
C LYS A 84 -2.63 -16.42 18.78
N VAL A 85 -2.98 -15.20 19.18
CA VAL A 85 -2.95 -14.00 18.34
C VAL A 85 -1.58 -13.37 18.48
N VAL A 86 -0.79 -13.40 17.42
CA VAL A 86 0.61 -12.94 17.43
C VAL A 86 0.81 -11.58 16.79
N GLY A 87 -0.22 -11.06 16.13
CA GLY A 87 -0.22 -9.70 15.57
C GLY A 87 -1.63 -9.20 15.32
N VAL A 88 -1.85 -7.92 15.56
CA VAL A 88 -3.13 -7.23 15.34
C VAL A 88 -2.94 -6.12 14.32
N PRO A 89 -3.69 -6.13 13.18
CA PRO A 89 -3.60 -5.06 12.20
C PRO A 89 -4.15 -3.77 12.78
N TYR A 90 -3.51 -2.65 12.48
CA TYR A 90 -3.97 -1.34 12.95
C TYR A 90 -4.47 -0.41 11.86
N ALA A 91 -4.25 -0.78 10.61
CA ALA A 91 -4.76 -0.06 9.45
C ALA A 91 -5.33 -1.04 8.44
N MET A 92 -6.47 -0.67 7.85
CA MET A 92 -7.00 -1.24 6.62
C MET A 92 -6.85 -0.16 5.56
N GLU A 93 -6.12 -0.47 4.51
CA GLU A 93 -5.75 0.51 3.50
C GLU A 93 -6.21 0.05 2.13
N THR A 94 -6.44 1.01 1.25
CA THR A 94 -6.90 0.76 -0.11
C THR A 94 -6.03 1.53 -1.09
N TYR A 95 -5.66 0.91 -2.19
CA TYR A 95 -4.97 1.57 -3.29
C TYR A 95 -5.62 1.27 -4.64
N GLY A 96 -5.29 2.12 -5.57
CA GLY A 96 -5.76 2.06 -6.93
C GLY A 96 -5.06 3.11 -7.78
N LEU A 97 -5.76 3.60 -8.76
CA LEU A 97 -5.32 4.69 -9.62
C LEU A 97 -6.03 5.97 -9.19
N ILE A 98 -5.34 6.83 -8.46
CA ILE A 98 -5.83 8.16 -8.08
C ILE A 98 -5.92 9.01 -9.34
N TYR A 99 -7.01 9.76 -9.51
CA TYR A 99 -7.17 10.65 -10.65
C TYR A 99 -7.59 12.07 -10.24
N ASN A 100 -7.13 13.04 -11.01
CA ASN A 100 -7.50 14.43 -10.86
C ASN A 100 -8.83 14.67 -11.60
N LYS A 101 -9.91 14.92 -10.86
CA LYS A 101 -11.27 15.10 -11.40
C LYS A 101 -11.37 16.29 -12.34
N ASP A 102 -10.68 17.38 -12.01
CA ASP A 102 -10.74 18.62 -12.80
C ASP A 102 -10.05 18.44 -14.15
N LEU A 103 -8.87 17.80 -14.16
CA LEU A 103 -8.14 17.49 -15.39
C LEU A 103 -8.87 16.44 -16.24
N LEU A 104 -9.47 15.43 -15.61
CA LEU A 104 -10.24 14.42 -16.34
C LEU A 104 -11.52 15.03 -16.95
N ALA A 105 -12.20 15.91 -16.23
CA ALA A 105 -13.35 16.66 -16.77
C ALA A 105 -12.94 17.55 -17.95
N LYS A 106 -11.78 18.23 -17.84
CA LYS A 106 -11.22 19.00 -18.94
C LYS A 106 -10.92 18.14 -20.17
N TYR A 107 -10.38 16.94 -19.96
CA TYR A 107 -10.16 15.96 -21.04
C TYR A 107 -11.47 15.51 -21.68
N ILE A 108 -12.47 15.14 -20.88
CA ILE A 108 -13.79 14.69 -21.38
C ILE A 108 -14.46 15.76 -22.24
N ALA A 109 -14.21 17.04 -21.97
CA ALA A 109 -14.73 18.15 -22.76
C ALA A 109 -13.98 18.38 -24.09
N THR A 110 -12.88 17.66 -24.36
CA THR A 110 -12.16 17.79 -25.65
C THR A 110 -12.86 17.03 -26.77
N ASP A 111 -12.67 17.48 -28.01
CA ASP A 111 -13.18 16.79 -29.18
C ASP A 111 -12.56 15.39 -29.29
N GLY A 112 -13.40 14.39 -29.52
CA GLY A 112 -12.98 13.01 -29.70
C GLY A 112 -12.50 12.32 -28.42
N ALA A 113 -12.82 12.84 -27.23
CA ALA A 113 -12.58 12.17 -25.97
C ALA A 113 -13.14 10.73 -25.98
N LYS A 114 -12.39 9.81 -25.40
CA LYS A 114 -12.71 8.35 -25.47
C LYS A 114 -13.79 7.92 -24.49
N ILE A 115 -14.11 8.77 -23.53
CA ILE A 115 -15.14 8.56 -22.49
C ILE A 115 -16.01 9.79 -22.32
N LYS A 116 -17.17 9.61 -21.72
CA LYS A 116 -18.10 10.67 -21.34
C LYS A 116 -18.22 10.84 -19.83
N ASP A 117 -17.85 9.79 -19.08
CA ASP A 117 -17.85 9.76 -17.62
C ASP A 117 -16.67 8.90 -17.16
N VAL A 118 -16.17 9.17 -15.95
CA VAL A 118 -15.09 8.36 -15.35
C VAL A 118 -15.47 6.89 -15.21
N LYS A 119 -16.75 6.59 -15.02
CA LYS A 119 -17.29 5.22 -14.91
C LYS A 119 -17.16 4.41 -16.19
N ASP A 120 -16.91 5.06 -17.32
CA ASP A 120 -16.65 4.37 -18.59
C ASP A 120 -15.29 3.67 -18.57
N ILE A 121 -14.38 4.05 -17.63
CA ILE A 121 -13.10 3.36 -17.42
C ILE A 121 -13.36 2.16 -16.49
N ASP A 122 -13.66 1.01 -17.06
CA ASP A 122 -13.95 -0.24 -16.35
C ASP A 122 -13.07 -1.42 -16.80
N ASN A 123 -12.14 -1.17 -17.71
CA ASN A 123 -11.22 -2.17 -18.25
C ASN A 123 -9.92 -1.50 -18.76
N PHE A 124 -8.90 -2.34 -19.03
CA PHE A 124 -7.59 -1.87 -19.50
C PHE A 124 -7.66 -1.17 -20.87
N ASP A 125 -8.44 -1.71 -21.81
CA ASP A 125 -8.50 -1.13 -23.16
C ASP A 125 -9.05 0.29 -23.14
N THR A 126 -10.07 0.54 -22.33
CA THR A 126 -10.63 1.88 -22.14
C THR A 126 -9.64 2.79 -21.40
N LEU A 127 -8.99 2.30 -20.31
CA LEU A 127 -7.97 3.06 -19.61
C LEU A 127 -6.83 3.46 -20.55
N LYS A 128 -6.35 2.50 -21.36
CA LYS A 128 -5.30 2.74 -22.35
C LYS A 128 -5.71 3.77 -23.39
N ALA A 129 -6.91 3.64 -23.95
CA ALA A 129 -7.41 4.61 -24.93
C ALA A 129 -7.50 6.03 -24.36
N VAL A 130 -7.94 6.17 -23.11
CA VAL A 130 -8.00 7.46 -22.40
C VAL A 130 -6.60 8.01 -22.16
N ALA A 131 -5.69 7.19 -21.64
CA ALA A 131 -4.33 7.61 -21.32
C ALA A 131 -3.54 8.02 -22.58
N ASP A 132 -3.61 7.21 -23.64
CA ASP A 132 -2.97 7.52 -24.94
C ASP A 132 -3.50 8.86 -25.50
N ASP A 133 -4.81 9.11 -25.40
CA ASP A 133 -5.43 10.34 -25.90
C ASP A 133 -5.07 11.57 -25.03
N ILE A 134 -5.02 11.41 -23.71
CA ILE A 134 -4.52 12.45 -22.80
C ILE A 134 -3.06 12.78 -23.12
N GLN A 135 -2.21 11.78 -23.32
CA GLN A 135 -0.81 11.97 -23.66
C GLN A 135 -0.64 12.72 -24.99
N ALA A 136 -1.46 12.38 -25.99
CA ALA A 136 -1.46 13.10 -27.28
C ALA A 136 -1.95 14.55 -27.16
N LYS A 137 -2.85 14.83 -26.21
CA LYS A 137 -3.45 16.15 -25.96
C LYS A 137 -2.78 16.91 -24.79
N LYS A 138 -1.62 16.46 -24.30
CA LYS A 138 -1.01 17.01 -23.09
C LYS A 138 -0.82 18.52 -23.11
N ASP A 139 -0.40 19.07 -24.22
CA ASP A 139 -0.20 20.52 -24.38
C ASP A 139 -1.54 21.29 -24.30
N GLN A 140 -2.61 20.76 -24.91
CA GLN A 140 -3.95 21.32 -24.84
C GLN A 140 -4.53 21.27 -23.41
N LEU A 141 -4.22 20.18 -22.69
CA LEU A 141 -4.68 19.98 -21.31
C LEU A 141 -3.80 20.72 -20.31
N GLY A 142 -2.59 21.10 -20.66
CA GLY A 142 -1.64 21.73 -19.76
C GLY A 142 -1.01 20.76 -18.78
N VAL A 143 -0.87 19.50 -19.17
CA VAL A 143 -0.22 18.44 -18.37
C VAL A 143 1.11 18.02 -19.01
N LYS A 144 1.98 17.36 -18.27
CA LYS A 144 3.23 16.77 -18.78
C LYS A 144 3.03 15.35 -19.28
N GLY A 145 2.05 14.65 -18.78
CA GLY A 145 1.71 13.28 -19.16
C GLY A 145 0.43 12.80 -18.53
N ALA A 146 -0.06 11.63 -18.93
CA ALA A 146 -1.24 11.00 -18.34
C ALA A 146 -0.94 10.50 -16.93
N PHE A 147 0.20 9.81 -16.74
CA PHE A 147 0.60 9.22 -15.45
C PHE A 147 1.81 9.92 -14.86
N THR A 148 1.82 10.13 -13.53
CA THR A 148 3.07 10.34 -12.81
C THR A 148 3.71 8.99 -12.55
N SER A 149 4.83 8.69 -13.21
CA SER A 149 5.56 7.43 -13.09
C SER A 149 6.85 7.57 -12.30
N ALA A 150 7.11 8.74 -11.69
CA ALA A 150 8.24 8.96 -10.80
C ALA A 150 8.20 8.01 -9.57
N GLY A 151 9.33 7.82 -8.91
CA GLY A 151 9.42 6.99 -7.71
C GLY A 151 9.97 5.59 -7.97
N PHE A 152 10.92 5.47 -8.92
CA PHE A 152 11.66 4.23 -9.16
C PHE A 152 13.01 4.16 -8.42
N ASP A 153 13.31 5.13 -7.57
CA ASP A 153 14.40 4.99 -6.63
C ASP A 153 14.09 3.88 -5.61
N SER A 154 15.12 3.30 -5.00
CA SER A 154 14.99 2.13 -4.10
C SER A 154 14.10 2.37 -2.86
N SER A 155 13.84 3.62 -2.49
CA SER A 155 12.97 3.97 -1.36
C SER A 155 11.50 4.10 -1.74
N SER A 156 11.14 4.15 -3.02
CA SER A 156 9.81 4.52 -3.52
C SER A 156 9.24 3.55 -4.55
N ASP A 157 10.03 2.60 -5.04
CA ASP A 157 9.65 1.64 -6.08
C ASP A 157 8.66 0.55 -5.62
N TRP A 158 8.30 0.53 -4.34
CA TRP A 158 7.29 -0.37 -3.76
C TRP A 158 5.94 -0.28 -4.47
N ARG A 159 5.59 0.86 -5.07
CA ARG A 159 4.37 1.02 -5.85
C ARG A 159 4.31 0.08 -7.06
N PHE A 160 5.45 -0.27 -7.62
CA PHE A 160 5.57 -1.12 -8.80
C PHE A 160 5.90 -2.58 -8.43
N LYS A 161 6.95 -2.80 -7.64
CA LYS A 161 7.42 -4.15 -7.26
C LYS A 161 6.56 -4.84 -6.22
N THR A 162 5.70 -4.10 -5.50
CA THR A 162 4.80 -4.63 -4.47
C THR A 162 3.35 -4.45 -4.85
N HIS A 163 2.85 -3.21 -4.93
CA HIS A 163 1.43 -2.95 -5.14
C HIS A 163 0.97 -3.29 -6.55
N LEU A 164 1.69 -2.88 -7.58
CA LEU A 164 1.33 -3.25 -8.95
C LEU A 164 1.53 -4.74 -9.20
N ALA A 165 2.64 -5.32 -8.70
CA ALA A 165 2.93 -6.76 -8.80
C ALA A 165 1.91 -7.64 -8.05
N ASN A 166 1.13 -7.07 -7.13
CA ASN A 166 0.05 -7.77 -6.47
C ASN A 166 -1.07 -8.21 -7.44
N LEU A 167 -1.30 -7.47 -8.52
CA LEU A 167 -2.37 -7.77 -9.46
C LEU A 167 -2.18 -9.14 -10.14
N PRO A 168 -1.04 -9.43 -10.79
CA PRO A 168 -0.80 -10.75 -11.36
C PRO A 168 -0.82 -11.87 -10.32
N LEU A 169 -0.32 -11.63 -9.10
CA LEU A 169 -0.41 -12.61 -8.01
C LEU A 169 -1.86 -12.85 -7.57
N TYR A 170 -2.67 -11.80 -7.45
CA TYR A 170 -4.07 -11.91 -7.05
C TYR A 170 -4.85 -12.83 -8.01
N TYR A 171 -4.72 -12.62 -9.31
CA TYR A 171 -5.45 -13.41 -10.29
C TYR A 171 -4.96 -14.86 -10.35
N GLU A 172 -3.64 -15.07 -10.31
CA GLU A 172 -3.08 -16.43 -10.25
C GLU A 172 -3.52 -17.17 -8.99
N PHE A 173 -3.45 -16.52 -7.82
CA PHE A 173 -3.83 -17.13 -6.56
C PHE A 173 -5.33 -17.42 -6.49
N LYS A 174 -6.16 -16.56 -7.07
CA LYS A 174 -7.60 -16.78 -7.19
C LYS A 174 -7.91 -18.01 -8.06
N ASP A 175 -7.30 -18.11 -9.23
CA ASP A 175 -7.53 -19.21 -10.18
C ASP A 175 -7.02 -20.55 -9.63
N ASP A 176 -5.90 -20.54 -8.97
CA ASP A 176 -5.27 -21.73 -8.40
C ASP A 176 -5.74 -22.04 -6.96
N ASN A 177 -6.67 -21.26 -6.40
CA ASN A 177 -7.16 -21.38 -5.01
C ASN A 177 -6.05 -21.35 -3.95
N ILE A 178 -5.04 -20.49 -4.15
CA ILE A 178 -3.91 -20.33 -3.24
C ILE A 178 -4.32 -19.43 -2.07
N THR A 179 -4.29 -19.96 -0.85
CA THR A 179 -4.66 -19.23 0.37
C THR A 179 -3.51 -19.07 1.35
N LYS A 180 -2.35 -19.66 1.05
CA LYS A 180 -1.11 -19.57 1.83
C LYS A 180 0.05 -19.34 0.89
N GLN A 181 1.17 -18.85 1.44
CA GLN A 181 2.37 -18.62 0.65
C GLN A 181 2.76 -19.91 -0.12
N PRO A 182 2.78 -19.89 -1.46
CA PRO A 182 3.19 -21.03 -2.26
C PRO A 182 4.72 -21.10 -2.38
N ALA A 183 5.26 -22.31 -2.55
CA ALA A 183 6.69 -22.49 -2.81
C ALA A 183 7.13 -21.94 -4.18
N THR A 184 6.20 -21.87 -5.12
CA THR A 184 6.44 -21.41 -6.50
C THR A 184 5.25 -20.62 -7.00
N VAL A 185 5.49 -19.72 -7.94
CA VAL A 185 4.48 -19.03 -8.74
C VAL A 185 4.71 -19.31 -10.23
N LYS A 186 3.66 -19.29 -11.02
CA LYS A 186 3.71 -19.58 -12.46
C LYS A 186 4.01 -18.34 -13.30
N GLY A 187 3.62 -17.17 -12.80
CA GLY A 187 3.65 -15.94 -13.58
C GLY A 187 2.59 -15.90 -14.68
N THR A 188 1.44 -16.54 -14.45
CA THR A 188 0.34 -16.67 -15.44
C THR A 188 -0.10 -15.31 -15.97
N TYR A 189 -0.17 -14.29 -15.13
CA TYR A 189 -0.65 -12.95 -15.47
C TYR A 189 0.46 -11.91 -15.66
N LEU A 190 1.70 -12.35 -15.93
CA LEU A 190 2.80 -11.43 -16.26
C LEU A 190 2.59 -10.66 -17.57
N PRO A 191 1.90 -11.19 -18.62
CA PRO A 191 1.54 -10.39 -19.78
C PRO A 191 0.65 -9.19 -19.44
N GLU A 192 -0.31 -9.36 -18.55
CA GLU A 192 -1.22 -8.30 -18.09
C GLU A 192 -0.49 -7.30 -17.18
N TYR A 193 0.46 -7.78 -16.35
CA TYR A 193 1.36 -6.92 -15.60
C TYR A 193 2.20 -6.03 -16.55
N LYS A 194 2.71 -6.61 -17.63
CA LYS A 194 3.43 -5.87 -18.66
C LYS A 194 2.55 -4.79 -19.30
N ASN A 195 1.28 -5.10 -19.60
CA ASN A 195 0.36 -4.16 -20.21
C ASN A 195 0.27 -2.85 -19.44
N ILE A 196 -0.02 -2.91 -18.15
CA ILE A 196 -0.18 -1.70 -17.33
C ILE A 196 1.17 -1.03 -17.07
N PHE A 197 2.24 -1.79 -16.90
CA PHE A 197 3.58 -1.22 -16.71
C PHE A 197 4.05 -0.46 -17.96
N ASP A 198 3.91 -1.03 -19.15
CA ASP A 198 4.20 -0.37 -20.41
C ASP A 198 3.38 0.90 -20.62
N LEU A 199 2.10 0.87 -20.23
CA LEU A 199 1.25 2.05 -20.33
C LEU A 199 1.75 3.18 -19.41
N TYR A 200 2.15 2.87 -18.19
CA TYR A 200 2.74 3.84 -17.27
C TYR A 200 4.04 4.44 -17.80
N LEU A 201 4.86 3.65 -18.51
CA LEU A 201 6.11 4.12 -19.10
C LEU A 201 5.87 5.01 -20.31
N LYS A 202 4.95 4.59 -21.18
CA LYS A 202 4.66 5.27 -22.44
C LYS A 202 4.02 6.64 -22.23
N ASP A 203 3.02 6.70 -21.34
CA ASP A 203 2.20 7.89 -21.13
C ASP A 203 2.58 8.63 -19.84
N SER A 204 3.88 8.65 -19.56
CA SER A 204 4.48 9.23 -18.36
C SER A 204 4.74 10.73 -18.48
N THR A 205 4.76 11.39 -17.33
CA THR A 205 5.31 12.75 -17.15
C THR A 205 6.83 12.81 -17.29
N THR A 206 7.51 11.68 -17.07
CA THR A 206 8.98 11.54 -17.02
C THR A 206 9.45 10.55 -18.08
N GLU A 207 10.48 10.91 -18.82
CA GLU A 207 11.14 9.98 -19.76
C GLU A 207 11.63 8.73 -18.99
N PRO A 208 11.37 7.50 -19.50
CA PRO A 208 11.71 6.27 -18.80
C PRO A 208 13.19 6.16 -18.40
N THR A 209 14.11 6.71 -19.20
CA THR A 209 15.55 6.73 -18.91
C THR A 209 15.96 7.58 -17.71
N GLN A 210 15.04 8.41 -17.19
CA GLN A 210 15.27 9.30 -16.05
C GLN A 210 14.62 8.80 -14.75
N LEU A 211 13.90 7.69 -14.80
CA LEU A 211 13.08 7.21 -13.67
C LEU A 211 13.92 6.79 -12.46
N SER A 212 15.16 6.35 -12.64
CA SER A 212 16.06 5.97 -11.54
C SER A 212 16.41 7.12 -10.59
N SER A 213 16.34 8.36 -11.09
CA SER A 213 16.61 9.57 -10.30
C SER A 213 15.37 10.21 -9.70
N LYS A 214 14.18 9.65 -9.95
CA LYS A 214 12.91 10.20 -9.52
C LYS A 214 12.38 9.46 -8.28
N THR A 215 11.94 10.21 -7.31
CA THR A 215 11.45 9.73 -6.01
C THR A 215 9.93 9.72 -5.93
N GLY A 216 9.39 9.11 -4.87
CA GLY A 216 7.97 9.20 -4.53
C GLY A 216 7.52 10.63 -4.25
N ASP A 217 8.39 11.48 -3.69
CA ASP A 217 8.10 12.90 -3.48
C ASP A 217 7.96 13.65 -4.80
N ASP A 218 8.77 13.31 -5.80
CA ASP A 218 8.61 13.84 -7.16
C ASP A 218 7.24 13.46 -7.75
N ALA A 219 6.81 12.21 -7.59
CA ALA A 219 5.51 11.75 -8.05
C ALA A 219 4.36 12.50 -7.37
N THR A 220 4.42 12.66 -6.05
CA THR A 220 3.44 13.42 -5.28
C THR A 220 3.38 14.88 -5.74
N SER A 221 4.53 15.49 -5.98
CA SER A 221 4.64 16.88 -6.46
C SER A 221 4.05 17.04 -7.86
N GLU A 222 4.41 16.17 -8.80
CA GLU A 222 3.87 16.19 -10.18
C GLU A 222 2.34 16.12 -10.18
N PHE A 223 1.77 15.20 -9.41
CA PHE A 223 0.32 15.06 -9.32
C PHE A 223 -0.33 16.26 -8.65
N SER A 224 0.23 16.72 -7.53
CA SER A 224 -0.30 17.88 -6.79
C SER A 224 -0.27 19.18 -7.59
N LEU A 225 0.72 19.35 -8.47
CA LEU A 225 0.85 20.51 -9.36
C LEU A 225 -0.03 20.42 -10.62
N GLY A 226 -0.77 19.32 -10.79
CA GLY A 226 -1.61 19.13 -11.97
C GLY A 226 -0.80 18.80 -13.24
N GLU A 227 0.37 18.23 -13.09
CA GLU A 227 1.24 17.82 -14.22
C GLU A 227 0.87 16.44 -14.77
N ALA A 228 0.08 15.66 -14.03
CA ALA A 228 -0.45 14.35 -14.41
C ALA A 228 -1.93 14.21 -14.06
N VAL A 229 -2.65 13.41 -14.84
CA VAL A 229 -4.07 13.09 -14.59
C VAL A 229 -4.20 11.93 -13.61
N PHE A 230 -3.31 10.95 -13.67
CA PHE A 230 -3.34 9.71 -12.92
C PHE A 230 -2.10 9.49 -12.05
N TYR A 231 -2.31 8.93 -10.86
CA TYR A 231 -1.28 8.62 -9.87
C TYR A 231 -1.59 7.29 -9.16
N GLN A 232 -0.86 6.23 -9.46
CA GLN A 232 -1.02 4.98 -8.71
C GLN A 232 -0.50 5.15 -7.29
N ASN A 233 -1.41 5.18 -6.34
CA ASN A 233 -1.10 5.23 -4.91
C ASN A 233 -2.36 4.86 -4.11
N GLY A 234 -2.33 5.02 -2.80
CA GLY A 234 -3.41 4.61 -1.91
C GLY A 234 -3.92 5.72 -0.99
N THR A 235 -4.80 5.31 -0.10
CA THR A 235 -5.50 6.19 0.85
C THR A 235 -4.54 7.02 1.72
N TRP A 236 -3.35 6.53 1.99
CA TRP A 236 -2.28 7.22 2.73
C TRP A 236 -1.70 8.43 2.00
N ALA A 237 -1.79 8.46 0.68
CA ALA A 237 -1.24 9.57 -0.11
C ALA A 237 -1.95 10.91 0.14
N TRP A 238 -3.21 10.88 0.62
CA TRP A 238 -3.99 12.09 0.84
C TRP A 238 -3.30 13.11 1.74
N THR A 239 -2.66 12.67 2.80
CA THR A 239 -1.98 13.57 3.75
C THR A 239 -0.97 14.49 3.06
N ASP A 240 -0.17 13.95 2.14
CA ASP A 240 0.83 14.72 1.42
C ASP A 240 0.22 15.51 0.25
N LEU A 241 -0.77 14.95 -0.44
CA LEU A 241 -1.52 15.67 -1.47
C LEU A 241 -2.24 16.90 -0.89
N GLN A 242 -2.85 16.76 0.27
CA GLN A 242 -3.50 17.87 0.98
C GLN A 242 -2.50 18.95 1.42
N LYS A 243 -1.36 18.56 1.96
CA LYS A 243 -0.27 19.50 2.32
C LYS A 243 0.24 20.28 1.12
N ASN A 244 0.23 19.67 -0.07
CA ASN A 244 0.61 20.30 -1.32
C ASN A 244 -0.53 21.12 -1.95
N GLY A 245 -1.65 21.29 -1.25
CA GLY A 245 -2.72 22.18 -1.64
C GLY A 245 -3.84 21.56 -2.48
N MET A 246 -3.85 20.24 -2.67
CA MET A 246 -4.97 19.58 -3.34
C MET A 246 -6.24 19.64 -2.50
N LYS A 247 -7.36 19.79 -3.17
CA LYS A 247 -8.69 19.82 -2.56
C LYS A 247 -9.34 18.44 -2.62
N ALA A 248 -10.09 18.09 -1.57
CA ALA A 248 -10.76 16.80 -1.47
C ALA A 248 -11.73 16.52 -2.63
N GLU A 249 -12.44 17.55 -3.09
CA GLU A 249 -13.38 17.47 -4.21
C GLU A 249 -12.71 17.23 -5.57
N SER A 250 -11.39 17.47 -5.67
CA SER A 250 -10.64 17.38 -6.94
C SER A 250 -10.05 16.01 -7.23
N ILE A 251 -10.18 15.04 -6.33
CA ILE A 251 -9.58 13.70 -6.53
C ILE A 251 -10.57 12.58 -6.30
N GLY A 252 -10.34 11.48 -7.02
CA GLY A 252 -11.02 10.20 -6.85
C GLY A 252 -10.04 9.05 -7.05
N MET A 253 -10.54 7.82 -6.99
CA MET A 253 -9.70 6.62 -7.16
C MET A 253 -10.45 5.58 -8.00
N LEU A 254 -9.75 4.96 -8.93
CA LEU A 254 -10.19 3.89 -9.81
C LEU A 254 -9.45 2.60 -9.49
N PRO A 255 -10.03 1.42 -9.76
CA PRO A 255 -9.28 0.18 -9.82
C PRO A 255 -8.15 0.23 -10.85
N ILE A 256 -7.11 -0.59 -10.65
CA ILE A 256 -6.03 -0.74 -11.62
C ILE A 256 -6.40 -1.89 -12.56
N TYR A 257 -6.73 -1.56 -13.79
CA TYR A 257 -7.08 -2.54 -14.81
C TYR A 257 -5.85 -2.95 -15.62
N THR A 258 -5.72 -4.24 -15.91
CA THR A 258 -4.51 -4.83 -16.53
C THR A 258 -4.78 -5.63 -17.79
N GLY A 259 -6.05 -5.84 -18.13
CA GLY A 259 -6.49 -6.63 -19.29
C GLY A 259 -6.87 -8.08 -18.97
N VAL A 260 -7.04 -8.39 -17.69
CA VAL A 260 -7.56 -9.70 -17.27
C VAL A 260 -9.02 -9.82 -17.65
N LYS A 261 -9.40 -10.95 -18.21
CA LYS A 261 -10.80 -11.21 -18.59
C LYS A 261 -11.72 -11.12 -17.37
N GLY A 262 -12.76 -10.31 -17.46
CA GLY A 262 -13.74 -10.12 -16.40
C GLY A 262 -13.33 -9.05 -15.38
N GLU A 263 -12.29 -8.27 -15.65
CA GLU A 263 -11.81 -7.22 -14.75
C GLU A 263 -12.77 -6.04 -14.59
N GLU A 264 -13.79 -5.92 -15.44
CA GLU A 264 -14.87 -4.93 -15.29
C GLU A 264 -15.58 -5.04 -13.94
N ASN A 265 -15.53 -6.20 -13.30
CA ASN A 265 -16.07 -6.44 -11.96
C ASN A 265 -15.04 -6.24 -10.85
N GLN A 266 -13.80 -5.92 -11.21
CA GLN A 266 -12.72 -5.68 -10.23
C GLN A 266 -12.92 -4.35 -9.51
N GLY A 267 -12.80 -4.40 -8.19
CA GLY A 267 -12.76 -3.23 -7.32
C GLY A 267 -11.33 -2.78 -6.99
N LEU A 268 -11.23 -1.89 -6.02
CA LEU A 268 -9.98 -1.41 -5.48
C LEU A 268 -9.24 -2.50 -4.70
N ALA A 269 -7.93 -2.35 -4.55
CA ALA A 269 -7.11 -3.26 -3.77
C ALA A 269 -7.14 -2.86 -2.29
N THR A 270 -7.71 -3.72 -1.44
CA THR A 270 -7.91 -3.45 -0.01
C THR A 270 -7.34 -4.55 0.85
N GLY A 271 -6.64 -4.16 1.93
CA GLY A 271 -6.06 -5.10 2.87
C GLY A 271 -5.29 -4.45 3.99
N SER A 272 -4.47 -5.24 4.66
CA SER A 272 -3.55 -4.79 5.71
C SER A 272 -2.19 -5.44 5.52
N GLU A 273 -1.15 -4.67 5.79
CA GLU A 273 0.23 -5.14 5.80
C GLU A 273 0.85 -4.98 7.19
N ASN A 274 0.38 -4.01 7.95
CA ASN A 274 1.02 -3.51 9.15
C ASN A 274 0.34 -4.06 10.41
N TYR A 275 1.05 -4.88 11.18
CA TYR A 275 0.56 -5.54 12.38
C TYR A 275 1.37 -5.14 13.60
N TRP A 276 0.72 -4.71 14.67
CA TRP A 276 1.36 -4.58 15.97
C TRP A 276 1.66 -5.94 16.57
N CYS A 277 2.89 -6.10 17.07
CA CYS A 277 3.34 -7.25 17.83
C CYS A 277 3.96 -6.78 19.16
N ILE A 278 3.66 -7.49 20.23
CA ILE A 278 4.27 -7.25 21.55
C ILE A 278 5.51 -8.14 21.68
N ASN A 279 6.62 -7.58 22.17
CA ASN A 279 7.87 -8.33 22.35
C ASN A 279 7.74 -9.32 23.50
N SER A 280 7.82 -10.62 23.17
CA SER A 280 7.76 -11.72 24.16
C SER A 280 8.92 -11.71 25.16
N LYS A 281 10.01 -11.06 24.84
CA LYS A 281 11.21 -10.95 25.69
C LYS A 281 11.16 -9.75 26.65
N ALA A 282 10.19 -8.87 26.51
CA ALA A 282 9.97 -7.77 27.44
C ALA A 282 9.57 -8.29 28.82
N SER A 283 9.82 -7.52 29.88
CA SER A 283 9.36 -7.84 31.23
C SER A 283 7.82 -7.88 31.30
N ASP A 284 7.29 -8.59 32.27
CA ASP A 284 5.81 -8.64 32.48
C ASP A 284 5.23 -7.24 32.74
N ALA A 285 5.99 -6.38 33.43
CA ALA A 285 5.60 -4.99 33.66
C ALA A 285 5.54 -4.19 32.36
N ASP A 286 6.54 -4.35 31.49
CA ASP A 286 6.59 -3.66 30.18
C ASP A 286 5.51 -4.20 29.24
N LYS A 287 5.27 -5.50 29.22
CA LYS A 287 4.17 -6.10 28.46
C LYS A 287 2.81 -5.54 28.88
N LYS A 288 2.59 -5.45 30.21
CA LYS A 288 1.37 -4.86 30.76
C LYS A 288 1.23 -3.40 30.36
N ALA A 289 2.30 -2.60 30.51
CA ALA A 289 2.29 -1.19 30.11
C ALA A 289 2.02 -1.02 28.62
N THR A 290 2.59 -1.91 27.77
CA THR A 290 2.34 -1.91 26.33
C THR A 290 0.87 -2.24 26.00
N LYS A 291 0.26 -3.22 26.68
CA LYS A 291 -1.17 -3.54 26.52
C LYS A 291 -2.07 -2.37 26.95
N ASP A 292 -1.72 -1.70 28.05
CA ASP A 292 -2.46 -0.52 28.53
C ASP A 292 -2.34 0.66 27.55
N PHE A 293 -1.14 0.86 26.97
CA PHE A 293 -0.92 1.86 25.92
C PHE A 293 -1.75 1.56 24.67
N LEU A 294 -1.71 0.34 24.17
CA LEU A 294 -2.51 -0.09 23.01
C LEU A 294 -4.03 0.07 23.27
N LYS A 295 -4.50 -0.25 24.49
CA LYS A 295 -5.87 0.00 24.88
C LYS A 295 -6.22 1.48 24.77
N TRP A 296 -5.38 2.36 25.32
CA TRP A 296 -5.56 3.80 25.23
C TRP A 296 -5.59 4.27 23.77
N VAL A 297 -4.69 3.76 22.91
CA VAL A 297 -4.64 4.10 21.49
C VAL A 297 -5.95 3.80 20.79
N VAL A 298 -6.55 2.63 21.01
CA VAL A 298 -7.76 2.21 20.28
C VAL A 298 -9.07 2.60 20.94
N THR A 299 -9.05 3.16 22.18
CA THR A 299 -10.30 3.48 22.91
C THR A 299 -10.39 4.93 23.38
N SER A 300 -9.28 5.65 23.52
CA SER A 300 -9.33 7.04 23.95
C SER A 300 -9.65 7.97 22.78
N LYS A 301 -10.27 9.11 23.08
CA LYS A 301 -10.54 10.16 22.09
C LYS A 301 -9.27 10.57 21.36
N THR A 302 -8.18 10.83 22.09
CA THR A 302 -6.90 11.25 21.51
C THR A 302 -6.30 10.17 20.61
N GLY A 303 -6.33 8.90 21.01
CA GLY A 303 -5.84 7.78 20.20
C GLY A 303 -6.65 7.61 18.92
N ILE A 304 -7.97 7.67 19.01
CA ILE A 304 -8.88 7.59 17.87
C ILE A 304 -8.63 8.74 16.88
N GLU A 305 -8.60 9.99 17.37
CA GLU A 305 -8.32 11.17 16.53
C GLU A 305 -6.92 11.11 15.89
N SER A 306 -5.94 10.57 16.61
CA SER A 306 -4.56 10.46 16.11
C SER A 306 -4.44 9.45 14.97
N LEU A 307 -4.99 8.26 15.12
CA LEU A 307 -4.95 7.24 14.07
C LEU A 307 -5.81 7.63 12.86
N SER A 308 -7.01 8.14 13.08
CA SER A 308 -7.95 8.44 11.99
C SER A 308 -7.66 9.75 11.28
N SER A 309 -7.61 10.87 12.02
CA SER A 309 -7.52 12.21 11.41
C SER A 309 -6.09 12.66 11.19
N ALA A 310 -5.19 12.43 12.17
CA ALA A 310 -3.83 12.93 12.07
C ALA A 310 -2.93 12.04 11.19
N MET A 311 -3.12 10.72 11.23
CA MET A 311 -2.37 9.76 10.41
C MET A 311 -3.14 9.31 9.17
N GLY A 312 -4.45 9.57 9.11
CA GLY A 312 -5.29 9.23 7.96
C GLY A 312 -5.58 7.73 7.80
N PHE A 313 -5.43 6.95 8.86
CA PHE A 313 -5.69 5.52 8.80
C PHE A 313 -7.18 5.19 8.87
N THR A 314 -7.62 4.28 8.02
CA THR A 314 -8.83 3.51 8.23
C THR A 314 -8.48 2.30 9.08
N THR A 315 -9.10 2.17 10.25
CA THR A 315 -8.75 1.14 11.22
C THR A 315 -9.78 0.01 11.24
N PRO A 316 -9.39 -1.24 11.60
CA PRO A 316 -10.31 -2.37 11.67
C PRO A 316 -11.06 -2.46 13.02
N PHE A 317 -11.11 -1.40 13.83
CA PHE A 317 -11.63 -1.44 15.19
C PHE A 317 -13.06 -0.91 15.31
N LYS A 318 -13.90 -1.59 16.12
CA LYS A 318 -15.27 -1.18 16.42
C LYS A 318 -15.37 0.21 17.05
N SER A 319 -14.39 0.57 17.87
CA SER A 319 -14.30 1.88 18.53
C SER A 319 -14.15 3.06 17.55
N PHE A 320 -13.87 2.78 16.26
CA PHE A 320 -13.77 3.78 15.20
C PHE A 320 -15.00 3.84 14.29
N SER A 321 -16.07 3.10 14.60
CA SER A 321 -17.25 3.01 13.72
C SER A 321 -17.94 4.35 13.45
N ASP A 322 -17.86 5.30 14.40
CA ASP A 322 -18.48 6.61 14.27
C ASP A 322 -17.54 7.67 13.67
N VAL A 323 -16.31 7.30 13.37
CA VAL A 323 -15.33 8.22 12.81
C VAL A 323 -15.59 8.39 11.33
N LYS A 324 -15.95 9.62 10.93
CA LYS A 324 -16.04 10.01 9.53
C LYS A 324 -14.66 10.48 9.06
N SER A 325 -14.19 9.91 7.97
CA SER A 325 -12.95 10.34 7.35
C SER A 325 -13.18 11.50 6.39
N ASP A 326 -12.39 12.57 6.54
CA ASP A 326 -12.34 13.66 5.56
C ASP A 326 -11.42 13.33 4.37
N ASN A 327 -10.80 12.18 4.38
CA ASN A 327 -9.94 11.69 3.31
C ASN A 327 -10.81 11.23 2.11
N PRO A 328 -10.75 11.93 0.95
CA PRO A 328 -11.58 11.59 -0.20
C PRO A 328 -11.25 10.20 -0.80
N LEU A 329 -10.02 9.72 -0.62
CA LEU A 329 -9.61 8.39 -1.08
C LEU A 329 -10.18 7.28 -0.19
N VAL A 330 -10.35 7.54 1.12
CA VAL A 330 -11.09 6.64 2.01
C VAL A 330 -12.57 6.62 1.65
N GLN A 331 -13.16 7.76 1.30
CA GLN A 331 -14.55 7.82 0.84
C GLN A 331 -14.73 7.00 -0.44
N ALA A 332 -13.81 7.13 -1.42
CA ALA A 332 -13.82 6.31 -2.63
C ALA A 332 -13.68 4.81 -2.34
N ALA A 333 -12.84 4.44 -1.37
CA ALA A 333 -12.70 3.05 -0.92
C ALA A 333 -13.99 2.49 -0.31
N VAL A 334 -14.70 3.29 0.48
CA VAL A 334 -15.98 2.91 1.08
C VAL A 334 -17.07 2.76 -0.01
N GLU A 335 -17.12 3.66 -0.98
CA GLU A 335 -18.02 3.56 -2.12
C GLU A 335 -17.78 2.29 -2.94
N ASP A 336 -16.50 1.96 -3.20
CA ASP A 336 -16.13 0.73 -3.91
C ASP A 336 -16.55 -0.53 -3.15
N GLN A 337 -16.32 -0.57 -1.83
CA GLN A 337 -16.73 -1.69 -0.97
C GLN A 337 -18.24 -1.88 -0.92
N ASN A 338 -19.02 -0.83 -1.08
CA ASN A 338 -20.49 -0.86 -1.11
C ASN A 338 -21.05 -1.10 -2.52
N SER A 339 -20.19 -1.22 -3.53
CA SER A 339 -20.57 -1.54 -4.91
C SER A 339 -20.66 -3.05 -5.14
N ASP A 340 -21.08 -3.46 -6.33
CA ASP A 340 -21.09 -4.86 -6.75
C ASP A 340 -19.71 -5.38 -7.19
N LYS A 341 -18.67 -4.55 -7.10
CA LYS A 341 -17.31 -4.91 -7.51
C LYS A 341 -16.61 -5.78 -6.47
N THR A 342 -15.73 -6.64 -6.93
CA THR A 342 -14.92 -7.53 -6.08
C THR A 342 -13.59 -6.87 -5.74
N ALA A 343 -13.35 -6.61 -4.47
CA ALA A 343 -12.08 -6.06 -4.00
C ALA A 343 -10.91 -7.01 -4.31
N VAL A 344 -9.78 -6.43 -4.70
CA VAL A 344 -8.51 -7.15 -4.86
C VAL A 344 -7.85 -7.27 -3.50
N SER A 345 -7.61 -8.51 -3.04
CA SER A 345 -6.89 -8.74 -1.79
C SER A 345 -5.38 -8.49 -1.92
N TRP A 346 -4.76 -8.15 -0.79
CA TRP A 346 -3.34 -7.87 -0.71
C TRP A 346 -2.53 -9.17 -0.59
N ASN A 347 -2.22 -9.79 -1.72
CA ASN A 347 -1.40 -11.01 -1.77
C ASN A 347 0.10 -10.72 -1.71
N PHE A 348 0.50 -9.46 -1.83
CA PHE A 348 1.91 -9.09 -1.69
C PHE A 348 2.47 -9.36 -0.27
N THR A 349 1.61 -9.51 0.72
CA THR A 349 2.02 -9.96 2.06
C THR A 349 2.52 -11.41 2.09
N MET A 350 2.33 -12.16 1.00
CA MET A 350 2.87 -13.51 0.80
C MET A 350 4.13 -13.54 -0.07
N MET A 351 4.61 -12.41 -0.58
CA MET A 351 5.88 -12.34 -1.31
C MET A 351 7.02 -12.86 -0.43
N PRO A 352 7.97 -13.64 -0.98
CA PRO A 352 8.85 -14.50 -0.15
C PRO A 352 9.87 -13.72 0.69
N SER A 353 10.33 -12.57 0.22
CA SER A 353 11.33 -11.77 0.94
C SER A 353 11.41 -10.34 0.42
N GLU A 354 12.06 -9.45 1.17
CA GLU A 354 12.43 -8.11 0.67
C GLU A 354 13.47 -8.21 -0.47
N GLU A 355 14.33 -9.22 -0.45
CA GLU A 355 15.31 -9.45 -1.51
C GLU A 355 14.61 -9.77 -2.84
N TRP A 356 13.56 -10.62 -2.83
CA TRP A 356 12.75 -10.86 -4.02
C TRP A 356 12.15 -9.58 -4.58
N LYS A 357 11.58 -8.75 -3.71
CA LYS A 357 11.01 -7.45 -4.11
C LYS A 357 12.07 -6.54 -4.72
N ASN A 358 13.26 -6.48 -4.12
CA ASN A 358 14.35 -5.65 -4.61
C ASN A 358 14.89 -6.11 -5.97
N GLN A 359 15.03 -7.42 -6.17
CA GLN A 359 15.42 -8.00 -7.45
C GLN A 359 14.38 -7.72 -8.54
N LEU A 360 13.09 -7.87 -8.23
CA LEU A 360 12.00 -7.50 -9.13
C LEU A 360 12.03 -6.00 -9.45
N GLY A 361 12.20 -5.14 -8.46
CA GLY A 361 12.30 -3.69 -8.64
C GLY A 361 13.47 -3.29 -9.55
N SER A 362 14.63 -3.92 -9.37
CA SER A 362 15.79 -3.69 -10.23
C SER A 362 15.53 -4.13 -11.68
N ALA A 363 14.93 -5.30 -11.88
CA ALA A 363 14.60 -5.79 -13.22
C ALA A 363 13.55 -4.89 -13.92
N LEU A 364 12.56 -4.39 -13.17
CA LEU A 364 11.57 -3.43 -13.70
C LEU A 364 12.23 -2.11 -14.12
N LEU A 365 13.17 -1.59 -13.31
CA LEU A 365 13.88 -0.36 -13.63
C LEU A 365 14.77 -0.53 -14.86
N GLU A 366 15.53 -1.62 -14.96
CA GLU A 366 16.35 -1.92 -16.15
C GLU A 366 15.48 -2.06 -17.40
N TYR A 367 14.34 -2.72 -17.30
CA TYR A 367 13.36 -2.79 -18.37
C TYR A 367 12.85 -1.40 -18.78
N ALA A 368 12.46 -0.57 -17.81
CA ALA A 368 11.97 0.78 -18.05
C ALA A 368 13.00 1.67 -18.76
N GLN A 369 14.28 1.51 -18.41
CA GLN A 369 15.39 2.26 -19.01
C GLN A 369 15.87 1.71 -20.35
N GLY A 370 15.37 0.55 -20.79
CA GLY A 370 15.82 -0.12 -22.00
C GLY A 370 17.19 -0.79 -21.90
N THR A 371 17.68 -1.02 -20.67
CA THR A 371 18.94 -1.75 -20.39
C THR A 371 18.72 -3.21 -20.05
N GLY A 372 17.47 -3.62 -19.81
CA GLY A 372 17.01 -4.98 -19.60
C GLY A 372 15.77 -5.30 -20.42
N ASP A 373 15.38 -6.56 -20.45
CA ASP A 373 14.20 -7.04 -21.16
C ASP A 373 13.12 -7.58 -20.20
N TRP A 374 11.93 -7.89 -20.71
CA TRP A 374 10.83 -8.43 -19.90
C TRP A 374 11.11 -9.87 -19.44
N ASP A 375 11.96 -10.63 -20.13
CA ASP A 375 12.34 -11.97 -19.68
C ASP A 375 13.14 -11.91 -18.38
N ALA A 376 13.95 -10.87 -18.17
CA ALA A 376 14.62 -10.62 -16.89
C ALA A 376 13.62 -10.34 -15.77
N VAL A 377 12.56 -9.57 -16.04
CA VAL A 377 11.45 -9.35 -15.07
C VAL A 377 10.75 -10.65 -14.74
N LYS A 378 10.44 -11.48 -15.74
CA LYS A 378 9.83 -12.79 -15.56
C LYS A 378 10.72 -13.72 -14.72
N THR A 379 12.02 -13.76 -14.99
CA THR A 379 12.98 -14.54 -14.22
C THR A 379 13.02 -14.08 -12.74
N ALA A 380 13.12 -12.78 -12.51
CA ALA A 380 13.10 -12.23 -11.15
C ALA A 380 11.79 -12.57 -10.42
N PHE A 381 10.66 -12.52 -11.12
CA PHE A 381 9.35 -12.82 -10.53
C PHE A 381 9.19 -14.31 -10.22
N VAL A 382 9.43 -15.21 -11.18
CA VAL A 382 9.12 -16.64 -11.07
C VAL A 382 10.27 -17.42 -10.40
N ASP A 383 11.47 -17.36 -10.97
CA ASP A 383 12.62 -18.11 -10.48
C ASP A 383 13.14 -17.53 -9.16
N GLY A 384 13.12 -16.19 -9.06
CA GLY A 384 13.44 -15.48 -7.83
C GLY A 384 12.52 -15.86 -6.67
N TRP A 385 11.20 -16.02 -6.93
CA TRP A 385 10.26 -16.47 -5.90
C TRP A 385 10.67 -17.80 -5.28
N LYS A 386 10.93 -18.80 -6.13
CA LYS A 386 11.36 -20.12 -5.67
C LYS A 386 12.66 -20.05 -4.88
N THR A 387 13.64 -19.30 -5.38
CA THR A 387 14.95 -19.15 -4.73
C THR A 387 14.81 -18.60 -3.32
N GLU A 388 14.06 -17.54 -3.16
CA GLU A 388 13.85 -16.88 -1.87
C GLU A 388 12.93 -17.68 -0.92
N TYR A 389 11.96 -18.41 -1.46
CA TYR A 389 11.15 -19.33 -0.67
C TYR A 389 12.02 -20.46 -0.10
N ASP A 390 12.84 -21.12 -0.94
CA ASP A 390 13.72 -22.20 -0.51
C ASP A 390 14.80 -21.74 0.50
N ALA A 391 15.20 -20.47 0.45
CA ALA A 391 16.15 -19.89 1.39
C ALA A 391 15.57 -19.65 2.80
N SER A 392 14.23 -19.58 2.92
CA SER A 392 13.52 -19.28 4.18
C SER A 392 12.80 -20.48 4.80
N HIS A 393 12.74 -21.62 4.11
CA HIS A 393 12.08 -22.86 4.53
C HIS A 393 13.03 -24.04 4.49
#